data_270422358ca356380d98ecc9c50c2bcc
#
_entry.id   270422358ca356380d98ecc9c50c2bcc
#
_cell.length_a   1.000
_cell.length_b   1.000
_cell.length_c   1.000
_cell.angle_alpha   90.00
_cell.angle_beta   90.00
_cell.angle_gamma   90.00
#
_symmetry.space_group_name_H-M   'P 1'
#
loop_
_entity.id
_entity.type
_entity.pdbx_description
1 polymer ?
#
loop_
_entity_poly.entity_id
_entity_poly.type
_entity_poly.pdbx_seq_one_letter_code
_entity_poly.pdbx_strand_id
1 'polypeptide(L)'
;MRELVAIDTSSASIIVSTVRKLWDNGNSALVVDQRLPTAAKTTLVEKLGVHRVFDGTSMSTRLSTAEPMREDDALVVATSGTSGEVKGVIHTHAGLRAASIATAAALGCGAEAHWLACLPLSHIRSEEHTSELQSHSDLVCR
;
A
#
# COMPACT_ATOMS: atom_id res chain seq x y z
N MET A 1 -11.90 -11.10 10.46
CA MET A 1 -10.55 -11.62 10.13
C MET A 1 -9.86 -10.57 9.30
N ARG A 2 -8.64 -10.16 9.65
CA ARG A 2 -7.89 -9.10 8.93
C ARG A 2 -7.17 -9.71 7.74
N GLU A 3 -7.44 -9.19 6.56
CA GLU A 3 -6.89 -9.72 5.30
C GLU A 3 -5.79 -8.82 4.74
N LEU A 4 -4.82 -9.41 4.05
CA LEU A 4 -3.92 -8.71 3.16
C LEU A 4 -4.57 -8.68 1.77
N VAL A 5 -4.82 -7.48 1.25
CA VAL A 5 -5.43 -7.28 -0.06
C VAL A 5 -4.42 -6.65 -1.01
N ALA A 6 -4.14 -7.32 -2.11
CA ALA A 6 -3.35 -6.74 -3.20
C ALA A 6 -4.21 -5.83 -4.07
N ILE A 7 -3.69 -4.66 -4.42
CA ILE A 7 -4.34 -3.68 -5.29
C ILE A 7 -3.58 -3.67 -6.62
N ASP A 8 -4.18 -4.26 -7.64
CA ASP A 8 -3.59 -4.43 -8.98
C ASP A 8 -4.26 -3.49 -9.99
N THR A 9 -3.97 -2.21 -9.89
CA THR A 9 -4.45 -1.18 -10.82
C THR A 9 -3.41 -0.07 -10.99
N SER A 10 -3.42 0.60 -12.15
CA SER A 10 -2.55 1.75 -12.43
C SER A 10 -3.14 3.09 -11.99
N SER A 11 -4.41 3.14 -11.61
CA SER A 11 -5.09 4.37 -11.23
C SER A 11 -4.73 4.79 -9.81
N ALA A 12 -3.95 5.86 -9.66
CA ALA A 12 -3.54 6.40 -8.36
C ALA A 12 -4.73 6.75 -7.45
N SER A 13 -5.78 7.35 -8.00
CA SER A 13 -6.99 7.73 -7.25
C SER A 13 -7.73 6.49 -6.71
N ILE A 14 -7.80 5.42 -7.51
CA ILE A 14 -8.39 4.15 -7.09
C ILE A 14 -7.52 3.49 -6.01
N ILE A 15 -6.20 3.47 -6.18
CA ILE A 15 -5.28 2.92 -5.17
C ILE A 15 -5.50 3.60 -3.83
N VAL A 16 -5.41 4.93 -3.77
CA VAL A 16 -5.56 5.71 -2.53
C VAL A 16 -6.92 5.49 -1.88
N SER A 17 -8.00 5.57 -2.66
CA SER A 17 -9.35 5.34 -2.12
C SER A 17 -9.56 3.92 -1.61
N THR A 18 -8.92 2.93 -2.26
CA THR A 18 -9.00 1.53 -1.85
C THR A 18 -8.18 1.28 -0.59
N VAL A 19 -6.96 1.80 -0.49
CA VAL A 19 -6.14 1.71 0.72
C VAL A 19 -6.90 2.23 1.93
N ARG A 20 -7.50 3.43 1.83
CA ARG A 20 -8.31 4.01 2.92
C ARG A 20 -9.47 3.08 3.32
N LYS A 21 -10.24 2.58 2.36
CA LYS A 21 -11.35 1.66 2.61
C LYS A 21 -10.89 0.36 3.28
N LEU A 22 -9.73 -0.17 2.88
CA LEU A 22 -9.15 -1.36 3.50
C LEU A 22 -8.79 -1.09 4.97
N TRP A 23 -8.14 0.03 5.24
CA TRP A 23 -7.78 0.42 6.61
C TRP A 23 -9.00 0.66 7.49
N ASP A 24 -10.05 1.34 6.99
CA ASP A 24 -11.32 1.54 7.70
C ASP A 24 -11.98 0.22 8.07
N ASN A 25 -11.77 -0.83 7.27
CA ASN A 25 -12.27 -2.19 7.53
C ASN A 25 -11.27 -3.08 8.29
N GLY A 26 -10.16 -2.52 8.76
CA GLY A 26 -9.13 -3.24 9.52
C GLY A 26 -8.30 -4.22 8.69
N ASN A 27 -8.23 -4.04 7.38
CA ASN A 27 -7.43 -4.84 6.46
C ASN A 27 -6.14 -4.11 6.09
N SER A 28 -5.13 -4.88 5.65
CA SER A 28 -3.85 -4.35 5.18
C SER A 28 -3.81 -4.34 3.65
N ALA A 29 -3.06 -3.41 3.08
CA ALA A 29 -2.91 -3.25 1.65
C ALA A 29 -1.53 -3.71 1.15
N LEU A 30 -1.47 -4.19 -0.09
CA LEU A 30 -0.26 -4.37 -0.90
C LEU A 30 -0.51 -3.73 -2.25
N VAL A 31 0.21 -2.67 -2.61
CA VAL A 31 0.10 -2.07 -3.95
C VAL A 31 1.02 -2.81 -4.90
N VAL A 32 0.44 -3.38 -5.96
CA VAL A 32 1.18 -4.16 -6.95
C VAL A 32 1.84 -3.24 -7.98
N ASP A 33 3.14 -3.41 -8.20
CA ASP A 33 3.85 -2.66 -9.23
C ASP A 33 3.36 -3.07 -10.63
N GLN A 34 2.79 -2.11 -11.35
CA GLN A 34 2.19 -2.33 -12.67
C GLN A 34 3.21 -2.66 -13.76
N ARG A 35 4.49 -2.44 -13.51
CA ARG A 35 5.59 -2.78 -14.43
C ARG A 35 5.95 -4.27 -14.37
N LEU A 36 5.48 -4.99 -13.36
CA LEU A 36 5.73 -6.43 -13.22
C LEU A 36 4.97 -7.22 -14.29
N PRO A 37 5.61 -8.22 -14.92
CA PRO A 37 4.91 -9.19 -15.77
C PRO A 37 3.87 -9.99 -14.97
N THR A 38 2.81 -10.45 -15.62
CA THR A 38 1.72 -11.21 -14.98
C THR A 38 2.22 -12.37 -14.13
N ALA A 39 3.19 -13.15 -14.63
CA ALA A 39 3.76 -14.26 -13.88
C ALA A 39 4.43 -13.80 -12.57
N ALA A 40 5.12 -12.66 -12.59
CA ALA A 40 5.75 -12.10 -11.40
C ALA A 40 4.70 -11.57 -10.40
N LYS A 41 3.59 -10.97 -10.88
CA LYS A 41 2.47 -10.59 -10.02
C LYS A 41 1.83 -11.80 -9.34
N THR A 42 1.62 -12.90 -10.06
CA THR A 42 1.10 -14.16 -9.51
C THR A 42 2.03 -14.69 -8.42
N THR A 43 3.33 -14.79 -8.70
CA THR A 43 4.33 -15.23 -7.73
C THR A 43 4.35 -14.35 -6.48
N LEU A 44 4.23 -13.01 -6.64
CA LEU A 44 4.18 -12.06 -5.55
C LEU A 44 2.96 -12.31 -4.65
N VAL A 45 1.78 -12.47 -5.25
CA VAL A 45 0.52 -12.73 -4.53
C VAL A 45 0.61 -14.02 -3.72
N GLU A 46 1.14 -15.09 -4.32
CA GLU A 46 1.30 -16.40 -3.67
C GLU A 46 2.33 -16.34 -2.53
N LYS A 47 3.53 -15.81 -2.80
CA LYS A 47 4.64 -15.76 -1.84
C LYS A 47 4.35 -14.91 -0.61
N LEU A 48 3.62 -13.81 -0.78
CA LEU A 48 3.25 -12.92 0.31
C LEU A 48 1.95 -13.33 1.02
N GLY A 49 1.33 -14.44 0.64
CA GLY A 49 0.12 -14.94 1.27
C GLY A 49 -1.07 -13.97 1.15
N VAL A 50 -1.18 -13.29 0.01
CA VAL A 50 -2.29 -12.34 -0.25
C VAL A 50 -3.62 -13.07 -0.17
N HIS A 51 -4.57 -12.51 0.58
CA HIS A 51 -5.90 -13.11 0.77
C HIS A 51 -6.84 -12.82 -0.40
N ARG A 52 -6.78 -11.62 -0.96
CA ARG A 52 -7.61 -11.18 -2.09
C ARG A 52 -6.85 -10.23 -3.00
N VAL A 53 -7.29 -10.14 -4.24
CA VAL A 53 -6.80 -9.14 -5.21
C VAL A 53 -7.97 -8.24 -5.63
N PHE A 54 -7.73 -6.95 -5.64
CA PHE A 54 -8.61 -5.94 -6.21
C PHE A 54 -7.99 -5.40 -7.50
N ASP A 55 -8.67 -5.57 -8.63
CA ASP A 55 -8.18 -5.20 -9.97
C ASP A 55 -8.52 -3.76 -10.40
N GLY A 56 -9.04 -2.97 -9.49
CA GLY A 56 -9.55 -1.62 -9.76
C GLY A 56 -11.05 -1.56 -10.00
N THR A 57 -11.71 -2.69 -10.18
CA THR A 57 -13.16 -2.79 -10.45
C THR A 57 -13.82 -3.78 -9.50
N SER A 58 -13.24 -4.94 -9.34
CA SER A 58 -13.78 -6.06 -8.57
C SER A 58 -12.76 -6.64 -7.58
N MET A 59 -13.30 -7.24 -6.53
CA MET A 59 -12.53 -7.99 -5.56
C MET A 59 -12.60 -9.48 -5.88
N SER A 60 -11.45 -10.16 -5.95
CA SER A 60 -11.42 -11.60 -6.15
C SER A 60 -12.09 -12.36 -5.00
N THR A 61 -12.44 -13.61 -5.25
CA THR A 61 -12.69 -14.57 -4.17
C THR A 61 -11.45 -14.72 -3.30
N ARG A 62 -11.60 -15.30 -2.11
CA ARG A 62 -10.45 -15.52 -1.23
C ARG A 62 -9.47 -16.52 -1.86
N LEU A 63 -8.21 -16.11 -1.99
CA LEU A 63 -7.15 -16.88 -2.67
C LEU A 63 -6.29 -17.70 -1.71
N SER A 64 -6.20 -17.25 -0.45
CA SER A 64 -5.25 -17.80 0.51
C SER A 64 -5.88 -18.05 1.87
N THR A 65 -5.40 -19.08 2.57
CA THR A 65 -5.69 -19.38 3.97
C THR A 65 -4.54 -18.94 4.89
N ALA A 66 -3.69 -18.02 4.41
CA ALA A 66 -2.59 -17.46 5.20
C ALA A 66 -3.08 -16.89 6.54
N GLU A 67 -2.16 -16.78 7.48
CA GLU A 67 -2.44 -16.19 8.78
C GLU A 67 -2.97 -14.75 8.64
N PRO A 68 -3.94 -14.36 9.47
CA PRO A 68 -4.48 -13.01 9.47
C PRO A 68 -3.40 -11.97 9.75
N MET A 69 -3.58 -10.78 9.15
CA MET A 69 -2.76 -9.62 9.48
C MET A 69 -3.01 -9.18 10.94
N ARG A 70 -2.00 -8.57 11.56
CA ARG A 70 -2.10 -8.02 12.91
C ARG A 70 -2.91 -6.74 12.92
N GLU A 71 -3.30 -6.30 14.11
CA GLU A 71 -4.19 -5.13 14.28
C GLU A 71 -3.62 -3.83 13.73
N ASP A 72 -2.33 -3.62 13.89
CA ASP A 72 -1.65 -2.39 13.47
C ASP A 72 -0.99 -2.50 12.08
N ASP A 73 -1.03 -3.68 11.44
CA ASP A 73 -0.46 -3.87 10.11
C ASP A 73 -1.28 -3.08 9.07
N ALA A 74 -0.65 -2.10 8.43
CA ALA A 74 -1.31 -1.21 7.50
C ALA A 74 -0.99 -1.55 6.04
N LEU A 75 0.30 -1.78 5.76
CA LEU A 75 0.80 -1.87 4.41
C LEU A 75 1.90 -2.92 4.31
N VAL A 76 1.91 -3.68 3.23
CA VAL A 76 3.01 -4.56 2.87
C VAL A 76 3.68 -4.02 1.61
N VAL A 77 4.97 -3.78 1.69
CA VAL A 77 5.79 -3.37 0.54
C VAL A 77 6.65 -4.54 0.08
N ALA A 78 6.47 -4.92 -1.18
CA ALA A 78 7.28 -5.97 -1.78
C ALA A 78 8.69 -5.44 -2.08
N THR A 79 9.70 -6.17 -1.67
CA THR A 79 11.10 -5.88 -1.98
C THR A 79 11.73 -7.06 -2.72
N SER A 80 12.55 -6.76 -3.73
CA SER A 80 13.43 -7.77 -4.34
C SER A 80 14.63 -7.94 -3.42
N GLY A 81 14.67 -9.01 -2.64
CA GLY A 81 15.86 -9.37 -1.87
C GLY A 81 17.05 -9.60 -2.79
N THR A 82 18.28 -9.39 -2.28
CA THR A 82 19.55 -9.68 -3.01
C THR A 82 19.65 -11.12 -3.50
N SER A 83 18.85 -12.02 -2.96
CA SER A 83 18.70 -13.43 -3.38
C SER A 83 17.72 -13.68 -4.53
N GLY A 84 17.07 -12.63 -5.07
CA GLY A 84 16.01 -12.75 -6.07
C GLY A 84 14.66 -13.25 -5.50
N GLU A 85 14.59 -13.47 -4.19
CA GLU A 85 13.37 -13.91 -3.52
C GLU A 85 12.50 -12.70 -3.16
N VAL A 86 11.20 -12.80 -3.46
CA VAL A 86 10.23 -11.77 -3.07
C VAL A 86 10.06 -11.78 -1.56
N LYS A 87 10.27 -10.63 -0.92
CA LYS A 87 10.03 -10.42 0.51
C LYS A 87 9.03 -9.28 0.70
N GLY A 88 8.17 -9.42 1.70
CA GLY A 88 7.24 -8.38 2.12
C GLY A 88 7.73 -7.70 3.38
N VAL A 89 7.84 -6.37 3.36
CA VAL A 89 8.08 -5.57 4.56
C VAL A 89 6.74 -5.03 5.05
N ILE A 90 6.40 -5.35 6.30
CA ILE A 90 5.16 -4.90 6.91
C ILE A 90 5.40 -3.54 7.56
N HIS A 91 4.59 -2.56 7.20
CA HIS A 91 4.52 -1.26 7.84
C HIS A 91 3.25 -1.14 8.66
N THR A 92 3.40 -0.68 9.89
CA THR A 92 2.28 -0.46 10.79
C THR A 92 1.69 0.94 10.61
N HIS A 93 0.43 1.13 11.01
CA HIS A 93 -0.19 2.47 11.05
C HIS A 93 0.62 3.44 11.89
N ALA A 94 1.10 3.00 13.06
CA ALA A 94 1.94 3.81 13.93
C ALA A 94 3.27 4.19 13.24
N GLY A 95 3.90 3.25 12.55
CA GLY A 95 5.15 3.46 11.82
C GLY A 95 4.99 4.44 10.66
N LEU A 96 3.96 4.26 9.82
CA LEU A 96 3.66 5.18 8.72
C LEU A 96 3.38 6.59 9.22
N ARG A 97 2.57 6.73 10.28
CA ARG A 97 2.28 8.03 10.88
C ARG A 97 3.54 8.71 11.43
N ALA A 98 4.41 7.97 12.12
CA ALA A 98 5.66 8.51 12.64
C ALA A 98 6.59 8.99 11.53
N ALA A 99 6.72 8.20 10.45
CA ALA A 99 7.51 8.55 9.28
C ALA A 99 6.99 9.83 8.60
N SER A 100 5.67 9.93 8.40
CA SER A 100 5.04 11.11 7.81
C SER A 100 5.27 12.37 8.63
N ILE A 101 5.08 12.31 9.95
CA ILE A 101 5.33 13.44 10.85
C ILE A 101 6.81 13.88 10.79
N ALA A 102 7.74 12.91 10.82
CA ALA A 102 9.16 13.20 10.76
C ALA A 102 9.55 13.85 9.41
N THR A 103 9.00 13.35 8.30
CA THR A 103 9.23 13.90 6.96
C THR A 103 8.69 15.33 6.84
N ALA A 104 7.47 15.56 7.28
CA ALA A 104 6.85 16.88 7.27
C ALA A 104 7.66 17.89 8.10
N ALA A 105 8.10 17.50 9.29
CA ALA A 105 8.93 18.31 10.15
C ALA A 105 10.29 18.64 9.52
N ALA A 106 10.95 17.64 8.91
CA ALA A 106 12.25 17.82 8.26
C ALA A 106 12.19 18.76 7.04
N LEU A 107 11.06 18.77 6.34
CA LEU A 107 10.83 19.61 5.16
C LEU A 107 10.18 20.96 5.49
N GLY A 108 9.83 21.21 6.75
CA GLY A 108 9.11 22.42 7.17
C GLY A 108 7.70 22.51 6.57
N CYS A 109 7.08 21.37 6.24
CA CYS A 109 5.76 21.32 5.65
C CYS A 109 4.69 21.39 6.73
N GLY A 110 3.68 22.24 6.50
CA GLY A 110 2.48 22.35 7.34
C GLY A 110 1.28 21.64 6.73
N ALA A 111 0.13 21.81 7.36
CA ALA A 111 -1.14 21.23 6.96
C ALA A 111 -1.59 21.60 5.53
N GLU A 112 -1.11 22.72 5.01
CA GLU A 112 -1.41 23.25 3.66
C GLU A 112 -0.44 22.73 2.58
N ALA A 113 0.46 21.81 2.93
CA ALA A 113 1.44 21.30 1.98
C ALA A 113 0.77 20.40 0.93
N HIS A 114 1.09 20.63 -0.34
CA HIS A 114 0.67 19.79 -1.44
C HIS A 114 1.82 18.88 -1.89
N TRP A 115 1.59 17.58 -1.89
CA TRP A 115 2.58 16.59 -2.30
C TRP A 115 2.29 16.09 -3.71
N LEU A 116 3.30 16.09 -4.57
CA LEU A 116 3.21 15.48 -5.89
C LEU A 116 3.56 14.00 -5.81
N ALA A 117 2.59 13.11 -6.00
CA ALA A 117 2.80 11.67 -6.11
C ALA A 117 3.40 11.34 -7.50
N CYS A 118 4.69 11.60 -7.70
CA CYS A 118 5.39 11.38 -8.98
C CYS A 118 6.08 10.00 -9.07
N LEU A 119 6.11 9.24 -7.99
CA LEU A 119 6.66 7.89 -7.95
C LEU A 119 5.53 6.86 -7.98
N PRO A 120 5.82 5.63 -8.47
CA PRO A 120 4.85 4.54 -8.39
C PRO A 120 4.43 4.30 -6.93
N LEU A 121 3.13 4.20 -6.68
CA LEU A 121 2.58 4.00 -5.32
C LEU A 121 2.93 2.62 -4.72
N SER A 122 3.54 1.73 -5.49
CA SER A 122 4.11 0.46 -5.00
C SER A 122 5.45 0.61 -4.27
N HIS A 123 6.01 1.81 -4.19
CA HIS A 123 7.26 2.10 -3.49
C HIS A 123 7.00 2.86 -2.18
N ILE A 124 7.73 2.51 -1.13
CA ILE A 124 7.60 3.06 0.23
C ILE A 124 7.59 4.59 0.28
N ARG A 125 8.37 5.27 -0.55
CA ARG A 125 8.41 6.74 -0.60
C ARG A 125 7.09 7.38 -1.01
N SER A 126 6.31 6.71 -1.87
CA SER A 126 4.99 7.20 -2.28
C SER A 126 3.94 6.98 -1.20
N GLU A 127 4.12 5.98 -0.37
CA GLU A 127 3.18 5.56 0.67
C GLU A 127 3.33 6.36 1.96
N GLU A 128 4.54 6.81 2.29
CA GLU A 128 4.75 7.78 3.36
C GLU A 128 3.95 9.06 3.12
N HIS A 129 3.86 9.51 1.86
CA HIS A 129 3.03 10.66 1.48
C HIS A 129 1.52 10.33 1.50
N THR A 130 1.14 9.08 1.27
CA THR A 130 -0.28 8.67 1.29
C THR A 130 -0.84 8.65 2.71
N SER A 131 -0.02 8.38 3.73
CA SER A 131 -0.45 8.38 5.13
C SER A 131 -0.73 9.79 5.67
N GLU A 132 -0.08 10.84 5.13
CA GLU A 132 -0.41 12.24 5.45
C GLU A 132 -1.79 12.65 4.92
N LEU A 133 -2.28 11.98 3.88
CA LEU A 133 -3.59 12.24 3.31
C LEU A 133 -4.77 11.84 4.19
N GLN A 134 -4.55 11.12 5.28
CA GLN A 134 -5.60 10.92 6.29
C GLN A 134 -6.01 12.20 7.01
N SER A 135 -5.19 13.25 6.96
CA SER A 135 -5.47 14.53 7.58
C SER A 135 -5.98 15.62 6.60
N HIS A 136 -5.85 15.44 5.29
CA HIS A 136 -6.20 16.47 4.30
C HIS A 136 -6.86 15.88 3.05
N SER A 137 -7.95 16.52 2.60
CA SER A 137 -8.88 16.04 1.58
C SER A 137 -8.47 16.26 0.12
N ASP A 138 -7.29 16.82 -0.16
CA ASP A 138 -6.93 17.23 -1.53
C ASP A 138 -5.64 16.57 -2.02
N LEU A 139 -5.81 15.45 -2.74
CA LEU A 139 -4.79 14.89 -3.62
C LEU A 139 -4.99 15.43 -5.03
N VAL A 140 -4.07 16.26 -5.47
CA VAL A 140 -4.00 16.62 -6.89
C VAL A 140 -3.15 15.56 -7.61
N CYS A 141 -3.80 14.53 -8.16
CA CYS A 141 -3.20 13.68 -9.18
C CYS A 141 -3.33 14.38 -10.52
N ARG A 142 -2.23 14.79 -11.15
CA ARG A 142 -2.16 15.16 -12.58
C ARG A 142 -1.50 14.05 -13.36
#